data_0f650d0ce4ebfdecf7af3e094f0fc714
#
_entry.id   0f650d0ce4ebfdecf7af3e094f0fc714
#
_cell.length_a   1.000
_cell.length_b   1.000
_cell.length_c   1.000
_cell.angle_alpha   90.00
_cell.angle_beta   90.00
_cell.angle_gamma   90.00
#
_symmetry.space_group_name_H-M   'P 1'
#
loop_
_entity.id
_entity.type
_entity.pdbx_description
1 polymer ?
#
loop_
_entity_poly.entity_id
_entity_poly.type
_entity_poly.pdbx_seq_one_letter_code
_entity_poly.pdbx_strand_id
1 'polypeptide(L)'
;NGDMKRDIPAYFKNASTADFATIDVTAIIDFNKQDSLLYMPYSQKRLDAVIADSITKEGLETTISELNTAALGFFQDPIAKYELDAIISKNNYYAGHAAIAFYPCLTVPMGYADDGEPANLTFMAPSFSEVKLLRLGAAYERISNHRKSPEGYQ
;
A
#
# COMPACT_ATOMS: atom_id res chain seq x y z
N ASN A 1 -2.41 9.56 -8.48
CA ASN A 1 -1.88 10.94 -8.50
C ASN A 1 -2.97 11.95 -8.15
N GLY A 2 -4.13 11.91 -8.81
CA GLY A 2 -5.22 12.87 -8.61
C GLY A 2 -5.68 13.01 -7.16
N ASP A 3 -5.80 11.90 -6.41
CA ASP A 3 -6.10 11.93 -4.98
C ASP A 3 -5.03 12.67 -4.18
N MET A 4 -3.75 12.34 -4.37
CA MET A 4 -2.65 12.98 -3.64
C MET A 4 -2.60 14.49 -3.88
N LYS A 5 -2.87 14.94 -5.11
CA LYS A 5 -2.90 16.38 -5.44
C LYS A 5 -3.95 17.15 -4.63
N ARG A 6 -5.07 16.51 -4.32
CA ARG A 6 -6.19 17.07 -3.57
C ARG A 6 -6.04 16.86 -2.06
N ASP A 7 -5.69 15.63 -1.67
CA ASP A 7 -5.82 15.20 -0.27
C ASP A 7 -4.64 15.66 0.59
N ILE A 8 -3.43 15.82 0.01
CA ILE A 8 -2.27 16.34 0.75
C ILE A 8 -2.52 17.76 1.28
N PRO A 9 -2.95 18.75 0.47
CA PRO A 9 -3.28 20.07 0.98
C PRO A 9 -4.44 20.04 1.99
N ALA A 10 -5.46 19.23 1.75
CA ALA A 10 -6.59 19.08 2.66
C ALA A 10 -6.17 18.51 4.02
N TYR A 11 -5.27 17.51 4.03
CA TYR A 11 -4.73 16.95 5.25
C TYR A 11 -3.96 18.00 6.07
N PHE A 12 -3.02 18.70 5.48
CA PHE A 12 -2.25 19.71 6.19
C PHE A 12 -3.14 20.85 6.71
N LYS A 13 -4.10 21.30 5.95
CA LYS A 13 -5.06 22.32 6.38
C LYS A 13 -5.85 21.91 7.63
N ASN A 14 -6.22 20.63 7.74
CA ASN A 14 -7.12 20.15 8.78
C ASN A 14 -6.43 19.50 9.98
N ALA A 15 -5.22 18.94 9.80
CA ALA A 15 -4.54 18.11 10.79
C ALA A 15 -3.25 18.71 11.33
N SER A 16 -2.78 19.83 10.79
CA SER A 16 -1.52 20.46 11.20
C SER A 16 -1.69 21.78 11.97
N THR A 17 -0.59 22.28 12.52
CA THR A 17 -0.51 23.64 13.07
C THR A 17 -0.59 24.69 11.95
N ALA A 18 -0.83 25.95 12.33
CA ALA A 18 -0.95 27.05 11.37
C ALA A 18 0.26 27.17 10.43
N ASP A 19 1.46 26.86 10.91
CA ASP A 19 2.71 26.96 10.12
C ASP A 19 2.75 25.98 8.96
N PHE A 20 2.04 24.86 9.04
CA PHE A 20 1.99 23.82 8.02
C PHE A 20 0.68 23.77 7.23
N ALA A 21 -0.31 24.58 7.61
CA ALA A 21 -1.66 24.53 7.02
C ALA A 21 -1.73 24.89 5.52
N THR A 22 -0.67 25.51 5.00
CA THR A 22 -0.56 25.92 3.57
C THR A 22 0.33 25.00 2.74
N ILE A 23 0.83 23.91 3.31
CA ILE A 23 1.68 22.97 2.58
C ILE A 23 0.85 22.24 1.52
N ASP A 24 1.35 22.26 0.31
CA ASP A 24 0.87 21.46 -0.83
C ASP A 24 2.00 20.62 -1.43
N VAL A 25 1.71 19.89 -2.49
CA VAL A 25 2.69 19.03 -3.16
C VAL A 25 3.83 19.85 -3.76
N THR A 26 3.57 21.08 -4.21
CA THR A 26 4.59 21.97 -4.77
C THR A 26 5.59 22.40 -3.68
N ALA A 27 5.08 22.78 -2.52
CA ALA A 27 5.93 23.15 -1.38
C ALA A 27 6.85 22.00 -0.94
N ILE A 28 6.34 20.76 -0.95
CA ILE A 28 7.15 19.55 -0.65
C ILE A 28 8.24 19.37 -1.71
N ILE A 29 7.90 19.49 -2.99
CA ILE A 29 8.85 19.37 -4.10
C ILE A 29 9.96 20.41 -3.97
N ASP A 30 9.62 21.67 -3.68
CA ASP A 30 10.58 22.76 -3.58
C ASP A 30 11.46 22.63 -2.34
N PHE A 31 10.92 22.14 -1.22
CA PHE A 31 11.72 21.78 -0.05
C PHE A 31 12.74 20.69 -0.40
N ASN A 32 12.33 19.62 -1.05
CA ASN A 32 13.21 18.51 -1.43
C ASN A 32 14.35 18.92 -2.35
N LYS A 33 14.13 19.93 -3.22
CA LYS A 33 15.17 20.47 -4.12
C LYS A 33 16.28 21.24 -3.38
N GLN A 34 16.06 21.69 -2.13
CA GLN A 34 17.06 22.42 -1.36
C GLN A 34 18.31 21.56 -1.07
N ASP A 35 18.10 20.27 -0.84
CA ASP A 35 19.17 19.28 -0.75
C ASP A 35 18.70 17.95 -1.35
N SER A 36 18.95 17.77 -2.62
CA SER A 36 18.46 16.60 -3.37
C SER A 36 19.10 15.29 -2.93
N LEU A 37 20.32 15.32 -2.41
CA LEU A 37 21.00 14.12 -1.91
C LEU A 37 20.41 13.64 -0.59
N LEU A 38 20.01 14.57 0.26
CA LEU A 38 19.44 14.27 1.56
C LEU A 38 17.96 13.96 1.49
N TYR A 39 17.16 14.79 0.78
CA TYR A 39 15.71 14.76 0.83
C TYR A 39 15.05 13.93 -0.27
N MET A 40 15.75 13.64 -1.37
CA MET A 40 15.21 12.79 -2.45
C MET A 40 16.26 11.84 -3.07
N PRO A 41 16.96 11.03 -2.23
CA PRO A 41 18.04 10.14 -2.69
C PRO A 41 17.56 9.10 -3.73
N TYR A 42 16.26 8.81 -3.77
CA TYR A 42 15.63 7.89 -4.71
C TYR A 42 14.77 8.59 -5.77
N SER A 43 14.97 9.90 -6.00
CA SER A 43 14.20 10.78 -6.89
C SER A 43 12.79 11.12 -6.36
N GLN A 44 12.17 12.14 -6.97
CA GLN A 44 10.79 12.54 -6.63
C GLN A 44 9.82 12.48 -7.82
N LYS A 45 10.11 11.65 -8.82
CA LYS A 45 9.28 11.51 -10.03
C LYS A 45 7.78 11.27 -9.75
N ARG A 46 7.46 10.63 -8.63
CA ARG A 46 6.05 10.42 -8.23
C ARG A 46 5.36 11.72 -7.84
N LEU A 47 6.03 12.61 -7.11
CA LEU A 47 5.49 13.93 -6.77
C LEU A 47 5.38 14.82 -8.01
N ASP A 48 6.37 14.79 -8.90
CA ASP A 48 6.32 15.50 -10.18
C ASP A 48 5.13 15.03 -11.03
N ALA A 49 4.86 13.71 -11.06
CA ALA A 49 3.70 13.14 -11.74
C ALA A 49 2.36 13.53 -11.10
N VAL A 50 2.32 13.76 -9.79
CA VAL A 50 1.12 14.29 -9.10
C VAL A 50 0.81 15.71 -9.56
N ILE A 51 1.83 16.59 -9.68
CA ILE A 51 1.65 17.96 -10.17
C ILE A 51 1.21 17.97 -11.63
N ALA A 52 1.81 17.12 -12.47
CA ALA A 52 1.49 17.03 -13.89
C ALA A 52 0.12 16.38 -14.17
N ASP A 53 -0.49 15.74 -13.18
CA ASP A 53 -1.81 15.09 -13.34
C ASP A 53 -2.91 16.13 -13.58
N SER A 54 -3.65 15.96 -14.67
CA SER A 54 -4.75 16.84 -15.09
C SER A 54 -6.13 16.17 -15.05
N ILE A 55 -6.24 15.00 -14.39
CA ILE A 55 -7.52 14.30 -14.30
C ILE A 55 -8.56 15.16 -13.58
N THR A 56 -9.77 15.24 -14.14
CA THR A 56 -10.89 15.93 -13.48
C THR A 56 -11.41 15.12 -12.29
N LYS A 57 -12.19 15.75 -11.43
CA LYS A 57 -12.81 15.06 -10.29
C LYS A 57 -13.71 13.91 -10.77
N GLU A 58 -14.55 14.16 -11.75
CA GLU A 58 -15.46 13.17 -12.33
C GLU A 58 -14.69 12.02 -12.99
N GLY A 59 -13.62 12.35 -13.73
CA GLY A 59 -12.74 11.34 -14.34
C GLY A 59 -12.05 10.46 -13.32
N LEU A 60 -11.61 11.05 -12.20
CA LEU A 60 -11.01 10.34 -11.09
C LEU A 60 -12.01 9.39 -10.41
N GLU A 61 -13.22 9.87 -10.10
CA GLU A 61 -14.30 9.08 -9.49
C GLU A 61 -14.70 7.90 -10.40
N THR A 62 -14.81 8.12 -11.71
CA THR A 62 -15.08 7.07 -12.70
C THR A 62 -13.96 6.02 -12.69
N THR A 63 -12.71 6.47 -12.80
CA THR A 63 -11.53 5.58 -12.78
C THR A 63 -11.46 4.74 -11.50
N ILE A 64 -11.71 5.35 -10.33
CA ILE A 64 -11.71 4.62 -9.05
C ILE A 64 -12.81 3.56 -9.04
N SER A 65 -14.02 3.87 -9.52
CA SER A 65 -15.14 2.93 -9.59
C SER A 65 -14.85 1.75 -10.51
N GLU A 66 -14.29 2.00 -11.69
CA GLU A 66 -13.92 0.96 -12.65
C GLU A 66 -12.82 0.05 -12.11
N LEU A 67 -11.77 0.63 -11.53
CA LEU A 67 -10.68 -0.12 -10.91
C LEU A 67 -11.16 -0.95 -9.72
N ASN A 68 -12.04 -0.39 -8.88
CA ASN A 68 -12.61 -1.13 -7.75
C ASN A 68 -13.45 -2.31 -8.23
N THR A 69 -14.30 -2.12 -9.24
CA THR A 69 -15.10 -3.19 -9.84
C THR A 69 -14.23 -4.32 -10.38
N ALA A 70 -13.18 -3.96 -11.13
CA ALA A 70 -12.25 -4.95 -11.69
C ALA A 70 -11.47 -5.69 -10.58
N ALA A 71 -11.01 -4.98 -9.54
CA ALA A 71 -10.28 -5.58 -8.43
C ALA A 71 -11.17 -6.49 -7.58
N LEU A 72 -12.43 -6.11 -7.36
CA LEU A 72 -13.41 -6.96 -6.68
C LEU A 72 -13.62 -8.28 -7.44
N GLY A 73 -13.83 -8.24 -8.76
CA GLY A 73 -13.97 -9.45 -9.59
C GLY A 73 -12.73 -10.34 -9.52
N PHE A 74 -11.53 -9.74 -9.56
CA PHE A 74 -10.27 -10.48 -9.43
C PHE A 74 -10.20 -11.34 -8.16
N PHE A 75 -10.74 -10.87 -7.04
CA PHE A 75 -10.72 -11.59 -5.78
C PHE A 75 -11.99 -12.43 -5.55
N GLN A 76 -13.18 -11.88 -5.81
CA GLN A 76 -14.45 -12.51 -5.49
C GLN A 76 -14.69 -13.78 -6.31
N ASP A 77 -14.36 -13.76 -7.58
CA ASP A 77 -14.60 -14.90 -8.47
C ASP A 77 -13.89 -16.18 -8.01
N PRO A 78 -12.56 -16.18 -7.74
CA PRO A 78 -11.90 -17.39 -7.24
C PRO A 78 -12.32 -17.73 -5.80
N ILE A 79 -12.56 -16.73 -4.93
CA ILE A 79 -13.04 -16.97 -3.56
C ILE A 79 -14.38 -17.72 -3.59
N ALA A 80 -15.33 -17.25 -4.38
CA ALA A 80 -16.65 -17.89 -4.49
C ALA A 80 -16.58 -19.26 -5.19
N LYS A 81 -15.81 -19.35 -6.30
CA LYS A 81 -15.71 -20.57 -7.08
C LYS A 81 -15.07 -21.74 -6.35
N TYR A 82 -14.07 -21.44 -5.51
CA TYR A 82 -13.28 -22.47 -4.81
C TYR A 82 -13.49 -22.45 -3.31
N GLU A 83 -14.47 -21.70 -2.80
CA GLU A 83 -14.80 -21.58 -1.36
C GLU A 83 -13.56 -21.22 -0.51
N LEU A 84 -12.77 -20.25 -0.97
CA LEU A 84 -11.49 -19.90 -0.33
C LEU A 84 -11.71 -18.99 0.89
N ASP A 85 -10.95 -19.23 1.94
CA ASP A 85 -10.88 -18.35 3.11
C ASP A 85 -10.02 -17.11 2.87
N ALA A 86 -8.99 -17.23 2.05
CA ALA A 86 -8.09 -16.14 1.66
C ALA A 86 -7.36 -16.49 0.35
N ILE A 87 -6.82 -15.46 -0.30
CA ILE A 87 -5.89 -15.58 -1.42
C ILE A 87 -4.51 -15.23 -0.89
N ILE A 88 -3.48 -15.91 -1.37
CA ILE A 88 -2.09 -15.67 -0.96
C ILE A 88 -1.24 -15.19 -2.14
N SER A 89 -0.23 -14.37 -1.83
CA SER A 89 0.81 -14.01 -2.78
C SER A 89 2.19 -13.97 -2.12
N LYS A 90 3.22 -14.17 -2.93
CA LYS A 90 4.59 -13.92 -2.52
C LYS A 90 4.80 -12.41 -2.36
N ASN A 91 5.44 -12.00 -1.27
CA ASN A 91 5.68 -10.60 -0.95
C ASN A 91 4.36 -9.79 -1.05
N ASN A 92 4.41 -8.58 -1.60
CA ASN A 92 3.25 -7.69 -1.74
C ASN A 92 2.75 -7.55 -3.20
N TYR A 93 2.97 -8.54 -4.08
CA TYR A 93 2.66 -8.41 -5.51
C TYR A 93 1.22 -8.00 -5.80
N TYR A 94 0.26 -8.52 -5.04
CA TYR A 94 -1.16 -8.20 -5.24
C TYR A 94 -1.73 -7.22 -4.21
N ALA A 95 -0.89 -6.63 -3.34
CA ALA A 95 -1.36 -5.67 -2.34
C ALA A 95 -2.03 -4.43 -2.96
N GLY A 96 -1.55 -3.97 -4.12
CA GLY A 96 -2.20 -2.87 -4.86
C GLY A 96 -3.61 -3.21 -5.33
N HIS A 97 -3.84 -4.43 -5.82
CA HIS A 97 -5.18 -4.91 -6.19
C HIS A 97 -6.08 -5.03 -4.97
N ALA A 98 -5.55 -5.58 -3.87
CA ALA A 98 -6.29 -5.69 -2.61
C ALA A 98 -6.68 -4.31 -2.04
N ALA A 99 -5.77 -3.33 -2.09
CA ALA A 99 -6.06 -1.96 -1.66
C ALA A 99 -7.19 -1.33 -2.46
N ILE A 100 -7.21 -1.51 -3.80
CA ILE A 100 -8.27 -1.02 -4.67
C ILE A 100 -9.61 -1.73 -4.40
N ALA A 101 -9.59 -3.02 -4.04
CA ALA A 101 -10.75 -3.80 -3.64
C ALA A 101 -11.21 -3.52 -2.19
N PHE A 102 -10.50 -2.70 -1.42
CA PHE A 102 -10.69 -2.49 0.02
C PHE A 102 -10.58 -3.79 0.84
N TYR A 103 -9.68 -4.68 0.43
CA TYR A 103 -9.41 -5.94 1.10
C TYR A 103 -8.23 -5.80 2.05
N PRO A 104 -8.33 -6.26 3.29
CA PRO A 104 -7.22 -6.31 4.22
C PRO A 104 -6.16 -7.30 3.77
N CYS A 105 -4.90 -6.96 4.06
CA CYS A 105 -3.74 -7.79 3.82
C CYS A 105 -2.98 -8.05 5.12
N LEU A 106 -2.52 -9.28 5.32
CA LEU A 106 -1.61 -9.65 6.38
C LEU A 106 -0.38 -10.31 5.79
N THR A 107 0.80 -9.76 6.07
CA THR A 107 2.07 -10.29 5.59
C THR A 107 2.85 -10.92 6.74
N VAL A 108 3.35 -12.12 6.52
CA VAL A 108 4.18 -12.86 7.49
C VAL A 108 5.47 -13.34 6.83
N PRO A 109 6.59 -13.50 7.59
CA PRO A 109 7.83 -14.03 7.05
C PRO A 109 7.67 -15.44 6.48
N MET A 110 8.12 -15.65 5.24
CA MET A 110 8.08 -16.94 4.54
C MET A 110 9.44 -17.62 4.48
N GLY A 111 10.52 -16.86 4.67
CA GLY A 111 11.89 -17.35 4.62
C GLY A 111 12.85 -16.28 4.08
N TYR A 112 13.99 -16.75 3.62
CA TYR A 112 15.05 -15.92 3.04
C TYR A 112 15.55 -16.59 1.77
N ALA A 113 15.91 -15.79 0.78
CA ALA A 113 16.64 -16.27 -0.39
C ALA A 113 18.11 -16.58 -0.04
N ASP A 114 18.85 -17.21 -0.96
CA ASP A 114 20.24 -17.61 -0.74
C ASP A 114 21.18 -16.40 -0.48
N ASP A 115 20.85 -15.23 -1.01
CA ASP A 115 21.54 -13.96 -0.79
C ASP A 115 21.12 -13.23 0.49
N GLY A 116 20.21 -13.82 1.27
CA GLY A 116 19.69 -13.26 2.52
C GLY A 116 18.48 -12.31 2.33
N GLU A 117 17.98 -12.09 1.10
CA GLU A 117 16.79 -11.28 0.88
C GLU A 117 15.57 -11.93 1.55
N PRO A 118 14.81 -11.18 2.40
CA PRO A 118 13.62 -11.71 3.05
C PRO A 118 12.49 -11.94 2.04
N ALA A 119 11.86 -13.09 2.12
CA ALA A 119 10.64 -13.41 1.41
C ALA A 119 9.45 -13.46 2.37
N ASN A 120 8.31 -12.97 1.94
CA ASN A 120 7.11 -12.89 2.75
C ASN A 120 5.92 -13.58 2.05
N LEU A 121 4.98 -14.05 2.86
CA LEU A 121 3.69 -14.54 2.43
C LEU A 121 2.62 -13.53 2.83
N THR A 122 1.86 -13.03 1.86
CA THR A 122 0.76 -12.11 2.10
C THR A 122 -0.57 -12.82 1.91
N PHE A 123 -1.40 -12.78 2.95
CA PHE A 123 -2.79 -13.25 2.93
C PHE A 123 -3.71 -12.07 2.64
N MET A 124 -4.68 -12.25 1.76
CA MET A 124 -5.69 -11.25 1.37
C MET A 124 -7.07 -11.89 1.50
N ALA A 125 -8.02 -11.19 2.11
CA ALA A 125 -9.38 -11.69 2.31
C ALA A 125 -10.40 -10.54 2.17
N PRO A 126 -11.71 -10.84 2.03
CA PRO A 126 -12.74 -9.83 1.93
C PRO A 126 -12.70 -8.79 3.05
N SER A 127 -13.24 -7.61 2.80
CA SER A 127 -13.33 -6.51 3.78
C SER A 127 -13.86 -7.02 5.13
N PHE A 128 -13.30 -6.51 6.22
CA PHE A 128 -13.62 -6.90 7.60
C PHE A 128 -13.24 -8.34 7.99
N SER A 129 -12.32 -8.96 7.25
CA SER A 129 -11.79 -10.31 7.56
C SER A 129 -10.50 -10.29 8.38
N GLU A 130 -10.15 -9.20 9.05
CA GLU A 130 -8.88 -9.03 9.78
C GLU A 130 -8.68 -10.12 10.83
N VAL A 131 -9.71 -10.49 11.58
CA VAL A 131 -9.63 -11.56 12.59
C VAL A 131 -9.30 -12.92 11.95
N LYS A 132 -9.88 -13.23 10.78
CA LYS A 132 -9.55 -14.43 10.02
C LYS A 132 -8.10 -14.42 9.56
N LEU A 133 -7.64 -13.30 9.00
CA LEU A 133 -6.26 -13.14 8.56
C LEU A 133 -5.26 -13.29 9.71
N LEU A 134 -5.52 -12.70 10.88
CA LEU A 134 -4.69 -12.85 12.07
C LEU A 134 -4.61 -14.32 12.53
N ARG A 135 -5.69 -15.07 12.47
CA ARG A 135 -5.70 -16.51 12.81
C ARG A 135 -4.87 -17.31 11.81
N LEU A 136 -5.01 -17.04 10.50
CA LEU A 136 -4.23 -17.70 9.45
C LEU A 136 -2.75 -17.39 9.60
N GLY A 137 -2.37 -16.12 9.76
CA GLY A 137 -0.98 -15.71 9.96
C GLY A 137 -0.36 -16.33 11.20
N ALA A 138 -1.06 -16.29 12.34
CA ALA A 138 -0.58 -16.91 13.58
C ALA A 138 -0.44 -18.44 13.47
N ALA A 139 -1.31 -19.11 12.73
CA ALA A 139 -1.19 -20.55 12.45
C ALA A 139 0.02 -20.84 11.58
N TYR A 140 0.24 -20.04 10.53
CA TYR A 140 1.39 -20.16 9.65
C TYR A 140 2.70 -19.92 10.39
N GLU A 141 2.83 -18.83 11.16
CA GLU A 141 4.05 -18.51 11.91
C GLU A 141 4.44 -19.59 12.92
N ARG A 142 3.46 -20.19 13.62
CA ARG A 142 3.73 -21.29 14.57
C ARG A 142 4.36 -22.51 13.91
N ILE A 143 4.03 -22.77 12.65
CA ILE A 143 4.53 -23.95 11.92
C ILE A 143 5.85 -23.62 11.23
N SER A 144 5.94 -22.45 10.58
CA SER A 144 7.07 -22.06 9.75
C SER A 144 8.25 -21.54 10.56
N ASN A 145 8.00 -20.74 11.59
CA ASN A 145 8.98 -20.11 12.47
C ASN A 145 10.15 -19.41 11.70
N HIS A 146 9.83 -18.77 10.60
CA HIS A 146 10.84 -18.16 9.71
C HIS A 146 11.33 -16.79 10.15
N ARG A 147 10.64 -16.14 11.12
CA ARG A 147 11.05 -14.82 11.59
C ARG A 147 12.41 -14.87 12.27
N LYS A 148 13.32 -14.01 11.81
CA LYS A 148 14.63 -13.78 12.45
C LYS A 148 14.78 -12.28 12.75
N SER A 149 15.36 -11.93 13.90
CA SER A 149 15.76 -10.54 14.15
C SER A 149 16.95 -10.19 13.29
N PRO A 150 17.03 -8.98 12.71
CA PRO A 150 18.22 -8.53 12.01
C PRO A 150 19.43 -8.54 12.93
N GLU A 151 20.60 -8.90 12.40
CA GLU A 151 21.86 -8.83 13.13
C GLU A 151 22.16 -7.36 13.50
N GLY A 152 22.65 -7.12 14.71
CA GLY A 152 22.96 -5.76 15.21
C GLY A 152 21.77 -4.96 15.79
N TYR A 153 20.57 -5.53 15.86
CA TYR A 153 19.37 -4.93 16.44
C TYR A 153 18.83 -5.76 17.62
N GLN A 154 19.73 -6.15 18.53
CA GLN A 154 19.37 -6.87 19.77
C GLN A 154 19.25 -5.91 20.96
#